data_5005a43c7b5eb0cdf4b41af5b798fb2d
#
_entry.id   5005a43c7b5eb0cdf4b41af5b798fb2d
#
_cell.length_a   1.000
_cell.length_b   1.000
_cell.length_c   1.000
_cell.angle_alpha   90.00
_cell.angle_beta   90.00
_cell.angle_gamma   90.00
#
_symmetry.space_group_name_H-M   'P 1'
#
loop_
_entity.id
_entity.type
_entity.pdbx_description
1 polymer ?
#
loop_
_entity_poly.entity_id
_entity_poly.type
_entity_poly.pdbx_seq_one_letter_code
_entity_poly.pdbx_strand_id
1 'polypeptide(L)'
;MRVQKIFRTNIVNLMVWAAFFLLWASGMMNHAGWSVMRQLLTMIFMTFGLMIQMISGVLDLSFAAEISASTCIGACLLRSGMPLIPALTVVLVFHLTAGAIKGFLVAQLRVNPVIVTLALQIIVSNLFGLFTGDHMIIFNRKDVYANHTFWLCLFVLAFVLTVLLCFLLKRTYYGKYLRILGENPKAVLESGLNYTAIHVIISMASSVFYGIAAMILLFITSSGSSLNGSHYLYPVIAAACMGGISFLNGQGRVSGAWIGTLTIVLFTQIIVMLGIQSSFETILEGLIIIISSLLAMRTANN
;
A
#
# COMPACT_ATOMS: atom_id res chain seq x y z
N MET A 1 -25.30 11.08 15.49
CA MET A 1 -25.00 10.33 14.24
C MET A 1 -23.50 10.17 13.96
N ARG A 2 -22.64 11.22 14.00
CA ARG A 2 -21.17 11.02 13.77
C ARG A 2 -20.48 10.06 14.72
N VAL A 3 -20.85 10.04 16.02
CA VAL A 3 -20.22 9.19 17.04
C VAL A 3 -20.56 7.70 16.84
N GLN A 4 -21.80 7.35 16.52
CA GLN A 4 -22.21 5.96 16.23
C GLN A 4 -21.52 5.38 14.98
N LYS A 5 -21.16 6.23 14.02
CA LYS A 5 -20.52 5.88 12.77
C LYS A 5 -19.04 5.51 12.96
N ILE A 6 -18.33 6.30 13.79
CA ILE A 6 -16.95 6.02 14.20
C ILE A 6 -16.89 4.74 15.05
N PHE A 7 -17.94 4.49 15.85
CA PHE A 7 -18.02 3.32 16.74
C PHE A 7 -18.12 1.99 15.96
N ARG A 8 -18.90 1.90 14.87
CA ARG A 8 -19.08 0.64 14.12
C ARG A 8 -17.83 0.15 13.40
N THR A 9 -17.08 1.05 12.74
CA THR A 9 -15.81 0.70 12.08
C THR A 9 -14.75 0.35 13.14
N ASN A 10 -14.75 1.04 14.27
CA ASN A 10 -13.83 0.76 15.37
C ASN A 10 -14.13 -0.53 16.12
N ILE A 11 -15.38 -1.03 16.14
CA ILE A 11 -15.72 -2.30 16.80
C ILE A 11 -14.97 -3.48 16.15
N VAL A 12 -14.97 -3.60 14.83
CA VAL A 12 -14.26 -4.68 14.13
C VAL A 12 -12.76 -4.60 14.41
N ASN A 13 -12.18 -3.41 14.34
CA ASN A 13 -10.78 -3.20 14.67
C ASN A 13 -10.48 -3.62 16.13
N LEU A 14 -11.32 -3.20 17.07
CA LEU A 14 -11.17 -3.56 18.49
C LEU A 14 -11.32 -5.07 18.73
N MET A 15 -12.24 -5.75 18.03
CA MET A 15 -12.41 -7.20 18.13
C MET A 15 -11.16 -7.95 17.64
N VAL A 16 -10.59 -7.55 16.49
CA VAL A 16 -9.37 -8.15 15.96
C VAL A 16 -8.18 -7.91 16.91
N TRP A 17 -8.06 -6.69 17.43
CA TRP A 17 -6.98 -6.36 18.38
C TRP A 17 -7.14 -7.12 19.69
N ALA A 18 -8.36 -7.23 20.23
CA ALA A 18 -8.63 -8.00 21.44
C ALA A 18 -8.31 -9.49 21.24
N ALA A 19 -8.74 -10.08 20.12
CA ALA A 19 -8.42 -11.46 19.79
C ALA A 19 -6.90 -11.69 19.68
N PHE A 20 -6.18 -10.77 19.04
CA PHE A 20 -4.72 -10.83 18.97
C PHE A 20 -4.07 -10.78 20.35
N PHE A 21 -4.48 -9.84 21.20
CA PHE A 21 -3.95 -9.71 22.57
C PHE A 21 -4.25 -10.93 23.44
N LEU A 22 -5.43 -11.55 23.30
CA LEU A 22 -5.77 -12.78 24.02
C LEU A 22 -4.88 -13.95 23.58
N LEU A 23 -4.65 -14.11 22.28
CA LEU A 23 -3.75 -15.14 21.76
C LEU A 23 -2.29 -14.88 22.15
N TRP A 24 -1.88 -13.63 22.21
CA TRP A 24 -0.55 -13.26 22.69
C TRP A 24 -0.38 -13.55 24.17
N ALA A 25 -1.36 -13.19 25.00
CA ALA A 25 -1.36 -13.45 26.45
C ALA A 25 -1.40 -14.94 26.78
N SER A 26 -2.00 -15.78 25.91
CA SER A 26 -1.99 -17.25 26.06
C SER A 26 -0.62 -17.89 25.80
N GLY A 27 0.39 -17.11 25.39
CA GLY A 27 1.74 -17.60 25.06
C GLY A 27 1.86 -18.22 23.66
N MET A 28 0.77 -18.37 22.91
CA MET A 28 0.79 -18.93 21.55
C MET A 28 1.56 -18.06 20.56
N MET A 29 1.86 -16.80 20.92
CA MET A 29 2.44 -15.79 20.01
C MET A 29 3.81 -15.24 20.45
N ASN A 30 4.56 -15.96 21.28
CA ASN A 30 5.82 -15.45 21.85
C ASN A 30 6.88 -15.01 20.81
N HIS A 31 6.80 -15.50 19.57
CA HIS A 31 7.73 -15.15 18.48
C HIS A 31 7.09 -14.25 17.39
N ALA A 32 5.80 -13.89 17.52
CA ALA A 32 5.07 -13.15 16.49
C ALA A 32 5.45 -11.67 16.40
N GLY A 33 6.00 -11.07 17.43
CA GLY A 33 6.23 -9.62 17.49
C GLY A 33 7.07 -9.07 16.33
N TRP A 34 8.18 -9.74 16.01
CA TRP A 34 9.04 -9.34 14.89
C TRP A 34 8.39 -9.59 13.52
N SER A 35 7.64 -10.67 13.37
CA SER A 35 6.89 -10.99 12.16
C SER A 35 5.83 -9.91 11.88
N VAL A 36 5.03 -9.58 12.88
CA VAL A 36 4.01 -8.52 12.84
C VAL A 36 4.64 -7.18 12.48
N MET A 37 5.77 -6.81 13.13
CA MET A 37 6.44 -5.54 12.85
C MET A 37 6.94 -5.43 11.40
N ARG A 38 7.55 -6.49 10.87
CA ARG A 38 8.05 -6.51 9.47
C ARG A 38 6.90 -6.42 8.47
N GLN A 39 5.84 -7.19 8.68
CA GLN A 39 4.65 -7.15 7.84
C GLN A 39 3.95 -5.78 7.91
N LEU A 40 3.84 -5.21 9.11
CA LEU A 40 3.28 -3.88 9.33
C LEU A 40 4.06 -2.81 8.59
N LEU A 41 5.41 -2.83 8.68
CA LEU A 41 6.26 -1.88 7.97
C LEU A 41 6.11 -1.98 6.45
N THR A 42 6.06 -3.19 5.91
CA THR A 42 5.85 -3.38 4.47
C THR A 42 4.50 -2.83 4.03
N MET A 43 3.42 -3.22 4.72
CA MET A 43 2.07 -2.85 4.34
C MET A 43 1.75 -1.38 4.61
N ILE A 44 2.31 -0.74 5.64
CA ILE A 44 2.00 0.66 5.93
C ILE A 44 2.49 1.60 4.82
N PHE A 45 3.67 1.33 4.24
CA PHE A 45 4.15 2.11 3.11
C PHE A 45 3.28 1.90 1.87
N MET A 46 2.86 0.66 1.59
CA MET A 46 1.90 0.38 0.51
C MET A 46 0.58 1.12 0.73
N THR A 47 0.07 1.07 1.95
CA THR A 47 -1.20 1.74 2.32
C THR A 47 -1.08 3.26 2.25
N PHE A 48 0.07 3.86 2.57
CA PHE A 48 0.29 5.31 2.40
C PHE A 48 0.24 5.70 0.92
N GLY A 49 0.93 4.96 0.06
CA GLY A 49 0.89 5.19 -1.38
C GLY A 49 -0.54 5.08 -1.93
N LEU A 50 -1.25 3.99 -1.58
CA LEU A 50 -2.64 3.77 -2.00
C LEU A 50 -3.58 4.85 -1.42
N MET A 51 -3.40 5.28 -0.17
CA MET A 51 -4.17 6.36 0.45
C MET A 51 -4.04 7.67 -0.33
N ILE A 52 -2.83 8.04 -0.76
CA ILE A 52 -2.62 9.26 -1.56
C ILE A 52 -3.42 9.18 -2.86
N GLN A 53 -3.36 8.06 -3.55
CA GLN A 53 -4.13 7.83 -4.79
C GLN A 53 -5.63 7.84 -4.52
N MET A 54 -6.11 7.12 -3.51
CA MET A 54 -7.54 7.05 -3.19
C MET A 54 -8.13 8.41 -2.80
N ILE A 55 -7.40 9.24 -2.05
CA ILE A 55 -7.85 10.60 -1.71
C ILE A 55 -7.95 11.47 -2.98
N SER A 56 -7.16 11.22 -4.01
CA SER A 56 -7.27 11.90 -5.31
C SER A 56 -8.34 11.35 -6.24
N GLY A 57 -9.12 10.36 -5.78
CA GLY A 57 -10.18 9.72 -6.57
C GLY A 57 -9.70 8.59 -7.48
N VAL A 58 -8.46 8.14 -7.32
CA VAL A 58 -7.87 7.05 -8.12
C VAL A 58 -7.74 5.80 -7.25
N LEU A 59 -8.40 4.71 -7.64
CA LEU A 59 -8.09 3.39 -7.09
C LEU A 59 -6.96 2.80 -7.93
N ASP A 60 -5.76 2.81 -7.36
CA ASP A 60 -4.58 2.27 -8.01
C ASP A 60 -4.48 0.77 -7.76
N LEU A 61 -4.59 -0.03 -8.82
CA LEU A 61 -4.39 -1.48 -8.77
C LEU A 61 -3.00 -1.89 -9.28
N SER A 62 -2.29 -0.99 -9.97
CA SER A 62 -0.98 -1.29 -10.57
C SER A 62 0.14 -1.43 -9.55
N PHE A 63 -0.02 -0.89 -8.33
CA PHE A 63 1.05 -0.86 -7.34
C PHE A 63 1.61 -2.25 -7.01
N ALA A 64 0.77 -3.27 -7.01
CA ALA A 64 1.18 -4.64 -6.69
C ALA A 64 2.14 -5.21 -7.75
N ALA A 65 1.85 -4.96 -9.04
CA ALA A 65 2.73 -5.35 -10.13
C ALA A 65 4.01 -4.50 -10.17
N GLU A 66 3.93 -3.19 -9.89
CA GLU A 66 5.10 -2.31 -9.79
C GLU A 66 6.05 -2.78 -8.67
N ILE A 67 5.52 -3.18 -7.51
CA ILE A 67 6.31 -3.74 -6.41
C ILE A 67 6.95 -5.06 -6.82
N SER A 68 6.20 -5.98 -7.45
CA SER A 68 6.74 -7.23 -7.97
C SER A 68 7.88 -7.00 -8.94
N ALA A 69 7.67 -6.14 -9.94
CA ALA A 69 8.67 -5.76 -10.94
C ALA A 69 9.95 -5.21 -10.30
N SER A 70 9.80 -4.31 -9.33
CA SER A 70 10.95 -3.72 -8.64
C SER A 70 11.69 -4.71 -7.74
N THR A 71 11.00 -5.70 -7.15
CA THR A 71 11.71 -6.81 -6.45
C THR A 71 12.53 -7.64 -7.44
N CYS A 72 12.04 -7.88 -8.65
CA CYS A 72 12.82 -8.56 -9.70
C CYS A 72 14.05 -7.73 -10.10
N ILE A 73 13.88 -6.44 -10.36
CA ILE A 73 14.99 -5.53 -10.69
C ILE A 73 16.03 -5.53 -9.56
N GLY A 74 15.59 -5.28 -8.32
CA GLY A 74 16.48 -5.22 -7.16
C GLY A 74 17.23 -6.55 -6.93
N ALA A 75 16.55 -7.68 -7.05
CA ALA A 75 17.16 -9.00 -6.89
C ALA A 75 18.20 -9.30 -7.99
N CYS A 76 17.92 -8.96 -9.25
CA CYS A 76 18.88 -9.07 -10.34
C CYS A 76 20.14 -8.24 -10.08
N LEU A 77 19.98 -6.98 -9.69
CA LEU A 77 21.10 -6.06 -9.45
C LEU A 77 21.96 -6.52 -8.26
N LEU A 78 21.32 -6.93 -7.16
CA LEU A 78 22.05 -7.43 -5.99
C LEU A 78 22.72 -8.78 -6.26
N ARG A 79 22.11 -9.65 -7.04
CA ARG A 79 22.71 -10.92 -7.47
C ARG A 79 23.91 -10.72 -8.39
N SER A 80 23.90 -9.69 -9.24
CA SER A 80 25.03 -9.34 -10.11
C SER A 80 26.22 -8.68 -9.37
N GLY A 81 26.12 -8.51 -8.04
CA GLY A 81 27.14 -7.91 -7.21
C GLY A 81 27.10 -6.38 -7.13
N MET A 82 26.02 -5.74 -7.63
CA MET A 82 25.88 -4.29 -7.50
C MET A 82 25.80 -3.90 -6.00
N PRO A 83 26.49 -2.81 -5.57
CA PRO A 83 26.38 -2.32 -4.21
C PRO A 83 24.95 -1.95 -3.84
N LEU A 84 24.62 -2.05 -2.55
CA LEU A 84 23.26 -1.89 -2.05
C LEU A 84 22.62 -0.54 -2.43
N ILE A 85 23.33 0.56 -2.17
CA ILE A 85 22.79 1.92 -2.41
C ILE A 85 22.45 2.16 -3.88
N PRO A 86 23.32 1.90 -4.86
CA PRO A 86 22.97 1.99 -6.27
C PRO A 86 21.79 1.11 -6.67
N ALA A 87 21.71 -0.14 -6.19
CA ALA A 87 20.60 -1.03 -6.50
C ALA A 87 19.25 -0.46 -6.01
N LEU A 88 19.21 0.04 -4.76
CA LEU A 88 18.01 0.67 -4.22
C LEU A 88 17.66 1.99 -4.94
N THR A 89 18.65 2.74 -5.38
CA THR A 89 18.41 3.95 -6.19
C THR A 89 17.73 3.62 -7.51
N VAL A 90 18.17 2.55 -8.21
CA VAL A 90 17.52 2.09 -9.44
C VAL A 90 16.07 1.68 -9.18
N VAL A 91 15.79 0.96 -8.10
CA VAL A 91 14.42 0.59 -7.70
C VAL A 91 13.56 1.84 -7.47
N LEU A 92 14.09 2.86 -6.80
CA LEU A 92 13.36 4.11 -6.56
C LEU A 92 13.10 4.89 -7.86
N VAL A 93 14.09 4.97 -8.75
CA VAL A 93 13.95 5.61 -10.06
C VAL A 93 12.90 4.89 -10.91
N PHE A 94 12.89 3.55 -10.89
CA PHE A 94 11.84 2.76 -11.54
C PHE A 94 10.45 3.16 -11.03
N HIS A 95 10.25 3.24 -9.72
CA HIS A 95 8.96 3.65 -9.15
C HIS A 95 8.57 5.08 -9.50
N LEU A 96 9.52 6.02 -9.51
CA LEU A 96 9.26 7.41 -9.93
C LEU A 96 8.81 7.48 -11.38
N THR A 97 9.48 6.74 -12.29
CA THR A 97 9.11 6.68 -13.71
C THR A 97 7.77 5.99 -13.93
N ALA A 98 7.51 4.87 -13.25
CA ALA A 98 6.23 4.18 -13.30
C ALA A 98 5.08 5.09 -12.80
N GLY A 99 5.30 5.81 -11.70
CA GLY A 99 4.35 6.79 -11.17
C GLY A 99 4.09 7.94 -12.14
N ALA A 100 5.13 8.46 -12.81
CA ALA A 100 4.99 9.51 -13.80
C ALA A 100 4.17 9.04 -15.01
N ILE A 101 4.47 7.86 -15.54
CA ILE A 101 3.74 7.24 -16.66
C ILE A 101 2.28 7.00 -16.28
N LYS A 102 2.03 6.40 -15.11
CA LYS A 102 0.68 6.16 -14.59
C LYS A 102 -0.12 7.44 -14.46
N GLY A 103 0.43 8.44 -13.79
CA GLY A 103 -0.23 9.74 -13.60
C GLY A 103 -0.53 10.44 -14.92
N PHE A 104 0.38 10.37 -15.89
CA PHE A 104 0.18 10.89 -17.23
C PHE A 104 -0.96 10.16 -17.96
N LEU A 105 -0.96 8.83 -17.94
CA LEU A 105 -2.01 8.03 -18.60
C LEU A 105 -3.39 8.28 -17.99
N VAL A 106 -3.50 8.31 -16.67
CA VAL A 106 -4.77 8.59 -15.97
C VAL A 106 -5.30 9.97 -16.35
N ALA A 107 -4.42 10.98 -16.44
CA ALA A 107 -4.84 12.34 -16.78
C ALA A 107 -5.22 12.50 -18.27
N GLN A 108 -4.51 11.84 -19.19
CA GLN A 108 -4.68 12.01 -20.62
C GLN A 108 -5.83 11.18 -21.20
N LEU A 109 -5.96 9.94 -20.77
CA LEU A 109 -6.97 9.03 -21.33
C LEU A 109 -8.39 9.42 -20.93
N ARG A 110 -8.56 10.15 -19.81
CA ARG A 110 -9.87 10.61 -19.29
C ARG A 110 -10.92 9.49 -19.15
N VAL A 111 -10.46 8.25 -19.02
CA VAL A 111 -11.28 7.07 -18.72
C VAL A 111 -11.23 6.78 -17.22
N ASN A 112 -12.06 5.84 -16.78
CA ASN A 112 -12.05 5.44 -15.37
C ASN A 112 -10.61 5.02 -14.96
N PRO A 113 -10.01 5.66 -13.95
CA PRO A 113 -8.65 5.36 -13.50
C PRO A 113 -8.41 3.90 -13.16
N VAL A 114 -9.44 3.20 -12.66
CA VAL A 114 -9.38 1.76 -12.34
C VAL A 114 -9.03 0.93 -13.59
N ILE A 115 -9.57 1.28 -14.76
CA ILE A 115 -9.28 0.57 -16.02
C ILE A 115 -7.80 0.76 -16.40
N VAL A 116 -7.28 1.98 -16.26
CA VAL A 116 -5.88 2.30 -16.57
C VAL A 116 -4.94 1.54 -15.65
N THR A 117 -5.18 1.58 -14.34
CA THR A 117 -4.31 0.93 -13.36
C THR A 117 -4.40 -0.59 -13.43
N LEU A 118 -5.58 -1.15 -13.74
CA LEU A 118 -5.75 -2.58 -13.99
C LEU A 118 -4.98 -3.03 -15.26
N ALA A 119 -5.07 -2.27 -16.33
CA ALA A 119 -4.31 -2.55 -17.56
C ALA A 119 -2.80 -2.52 -17.30
N LEU A 120 -2.32 -1.49 -16.58
CA LEU A 120 -0.91 -1.41 -16.17
C LEU A 120 -0.48 -2.58 -15.29
N GLN A 121 -1.33 -3.02 -14.36
CA GLN A 121 -1.07 -4.21 -13.55
C GLN A 121 -0.84 -5.44 -14.42
N ILE A 122 -1.74 -5.70 -15.37
CA ILE A 122 -1.63 -6.85 -16.28
C ILE A 122 -0.36 -6.76 -17.13
N ILE A 123 -0.09 -5.59 -17.71
CA ILE A 123 1.09 -5.38 -18.57
C ILE A 123 2.38 -5.58 -17.77
N VAL A 124 2.52 -4.89 -16.63
CA VAL A 124 3.77 -4.92 -15.84
C VAL A 124 4.01 -6.30 -15.25
N SER A 125 2.97 -6.96 -14.70
CA SER A 125 3.10 -8.31 -14.13
C SER A 125 3.58 -9.32 -15.17
N ASN A 126 2.94 -9.35 -16.35
CA ASN A 126 3.31 -10.30 -17.40
C ASN A 126 4.65 -9.96 -18.07
N LEU A 127 4.97 -8.67 -18.25
CA LEU A 127 6.26 -8.25 -18.77
C LEU A 127 7.41 -8.78 -17.91
N PHE A 128 7.31 -8.64 -16.59
CA PHE A 128 8.34 -9.13 -15.67
C PHE A 128 8.28 -10.66 -15.49
N GLY A 129 7.13 -11.30 -15.64
CA GLY A 129 7.04 -12.76 -15.77
C GLY A 129 7.86 -13.28 -16.94
N LEU A 130 7.71 -12.67 -18.12
CA LEU A 130 8.49 -13.01 -19.30
C LEU A 130 9.99 -12.78 -19.10
N PHE A 131 10.41 -11.66 -18.50
CA PHE A 131 11.83 -11.36 -18.23
C PHE A 131 12.48 -12.34 -17.28
N THR A 132 11.75 -12.82 -16.28
CA THR A 132 12.27 -13.75 -15.28
C THR A 132 12.03 -15.21 -15.66
N GLY A 133 11.27 -15.48 -16.74
CA GLY A 133 10.79 -16.82 -17.10
C GLY A 133 9.94 -17.43 -15.97
N ASP A 134 9.22 -16.59 -15.22
CA ASP A 134 8.45 -16.92 -14.02
C ASP A 134 9.27 -17.59 -12.90
N HIS A 135 10.60 -17.49 -12.97
CA HIS A 135 11.49 -17.99 -11.95
C HIS A 135 11.79 -16.93 -10.87
N MET A 136 11.88 -17.40 -9.64
CA MET A 136 12.30 -16.58 -8.51
C MET A 136 13.81 -16.30 -8.57
N ILE A 137 14.21 -15.03 -8.48
CA ILE A 137 15.60 -14.60 -8.46
C ILE A 137 16.03 -14.47 -7.00
N ILE A 138 16.84 -15.41 -6.52
CA ILE A 138 17.33 -15.44 -5.13
C ILE A 138 18.68 -14.71 -5.06
N PHE A 139 18.86 -13.91 -4.01
CA PHE A 139 20.15 -13.30 -3.63
C PHE A 139 20.42 -13.50 -2.15
N ASN A 140 21.68 -13.48 -1.74
CA ASN A 140 22.05 -13.76 -0.34
C ASN A 140 22.45 -12.47 0.39
N ARG A 141 21.54 -11.93 1.21
CA ARG A 141 21.77 -10.76 2.09
C ARG A 141 21.08 -10.96 3.43
N LYS A 142 21.30 -12.14 4.03
CA LYS A 142 20.78 -12.51 5.36
C LYS A 142 21.23 -11.56 6.47
N ASP A 143 22.37 -10.90 6.27
CA ASP A 143 22.91 -9.86 7.15
C ASP A 143 21.90 -8.71 7.39
N VAL A 144 21.23 -8.26 6.35
CA VAL A 144 20.22 -7.18 6.46
C VAL A 144 18.95 -7.66 7.16
N TYR A 145 18.49 -8.87 6.84
CA TYR A 145 17.29 -9.44 7.47
C TYR A 145 17.44 -9.65 8.97
N ALA A 146 18.62 -10.09 9.43
CA ALA A 146 18.91 -10.36 10.85
C ALA A 146 19.18 -9.09 11.67
N ASN A 147 19.38 -7.94 11.01
CA ASN A 147 19.78 -6.71 11.69
C ASN A 147 18.58 -5.98 12.33
N HIS A 148 18.42 -6.08 13.64
CA HIS A 148 17.37 -5.41 14.39
C HIS A 148 17.43 -3.87 14.27
N THR A 149 18.62 -3.30 14.21
CA THR A 149 18.82 -1.85 14.07
C THR A 149 18.23 -1.35 12.74
N PHE A 150 18.39 -2.11 11.66
CA PHE A 150 17.81 -1.80 10.35
C PHE A 150 16.29 -1.67 10.43
N TRP A 151 15.60 -2.62 11.07
CA TRP A 151 14.15 -2.61 11.23
C TRP A 151 13.67 -1.46 12.11
N LEU A 152 14.43 -1.14 13.17
CA LEU A 152 14.13 0.00 14.03
C LEU A 152 14.26 1.32 13.27
N CYS A 153 15.30 1.49 12.45
CA CYS A 153 15.45 2.66 11.58
C CYS A 153 14.30 2.82 10.59
N LEU A 154 13.81 1.72 10.01
CA LEU A 154 12.64 1.74 9.12
C LEU A 154 11.36 2.12 9.87
N PHE A 155 11.20 1.67 11.10
CA PHE A 155 10.06 2.08 11.94
C PHE A 155 10.08 3.57 12.25
N VAL A 156 11.25 4.11 12.62
CA VAL A 156 11.44 5.55 12.82
C VAL A 156 11.16 6.31 11.54
N LEU A 157 11.64 5.84 10.39
CA LEU A 157 11.35 6.43 9.08
C LEU A 157 9.84 6.44 8.80
N ALA A 158 9.14 5.34 9.06
CA ALA A 158 7.68 5.27 8.89
C ALA A 158 6.96 6.30 9.77
N PHE A 159 7.43 6.48 11.02
CA PHE A 159 6.87 7.48 11.91
C PHE A 159 7.12 8.92 11.41
N VAL A 160 8.34 9.22 10.99
CA VAL A 160 8.71 10.55 10.42
C VAL A 160 7.86 10.84 9.18
N LEU A 161 7.72 9.89 8.27
CA LEU A 161 6.89 10.03 7.07
C LEU A 161 5.40 10.17 7.42
N THR A 162 4.94 9.52 8.49
CA THR A 162 3.58 9.72 9.03
C THR A 162 3.33 11.18 9.41
N VAL A 163 4.24 11.76 10.18
CA VAL A 163 4.16 13.17 10.61
C VAL A 163 4.20 14.10 9.39
N LEU A 164 5.11 13.84 8.46
CA LEU A 164 5.23 14.59 7.21
C LEU A 164 3.94 14.52 6.38
N LEU A 165 3.37 13.34 6.17
CA LEU A 165 2.10 13.16 5.47
C LEU A 165 0.94 13.87 6.18
N CYS A 166 0.87 13.79 7.51
CA CYS A 166 -0.13 14.52 8.28
C CYS A 166 -0.02 16.02 8.04
N PHE A 167 1.20 16.56 8.03
CA PHE A 167 1.47 17.96 7.75
C PHE A 167 1.07 18.32 6.31
N LEU A 168 1.55 17.56 5.33
CA LEU A 168 1.25 17.79 3.90
C LEU A 168 -0.25 17.79 3.62
N LEU A 169 -0.98 16.77 4.12
CA LEU A 169 -2.41 16.62 3.86
C LEU A 169 -3.28 17.65 4.60
N LYS A 170 -2.85 18.16 5.77
CA LYS A 170 -3.67 19.08 6.58
C LYS A 170 -3.30 20.55 6.42
N ARG A 171 -2.03 20.86 6.13
CA ARG A 171 -1.48 22.22 6.23
C ARG A 171 -1.01 22.80 4.91
N THR A 172 -0.92 22.00 3.82
CA THR A 172 -0.42 22.49 2.55
C THR A 172 -1.53 22.61 1.49
N TYR A 173 -1.26 23.41 0.46
CA TYR A 173 -2.11 23.52 -0.72
C TYR A 173 -2.22 22.17 -1.46
N TYR A 174 -1.16 21.37 -1.48
CA TYR A 174 -1.16 20.03 -2.12
C TYR A 174 -2.23 19.12 -1.52
N GLY A 175 -2.36 19.09 -0.19
CA GLY A 175 -3.39 18.31 0.48
C GLY A 175 -4.80 18.80 0.16
N LYS A 176 -5.01 20.10 -0.05
CA LYS A 176 -6.29 20.67 -0.49
C LYS A 176 -6.61 20.26 -1.93
N TYR A 177 -5.66 20.42 -2.86
CA TYR A 177 -5.83 20.02 -4.26
C TYR A 177 -6.12 18.53 -4.41
N LEU A 178 -5.42 17.69 -3.66
CA LEU A 178 -5.62 16.25 -3.66
C LEU A 178 -7.06 15.88 -3.28
N ARG A 179 -7.65 16.53 -2.27
CA ARG A 179 -9.05 16.32 -1.86
C ARG A 179 -10.04 16.86 -2.87
N ILE A 180 -9.84 18.07 -3.39
CA ILE A 180 -10.70 18.68 -4.41
C ILE A 180 -10.73 17.80 -5.66
N LEU A 181 -9.58 17.25 -6.06
CA LEU A 181 -9.47 16.34 -7.19
C LEU A 181 -10.31 15.06 -6.98
N GLY A 182 -10.30 14.50 -5.77
CA GLY A 182 -11.10 13.32 -5.44
C GLY A 182 -12.58 13.58 -5.26
N GLU A 183 -12.96 14.78 -4.78
CA GLU A 183 -14.36 15.17 -4.57
C GLU A 183 -15.01 15.66 -5.86
N ASN A 184 -14.31 16.49 -6.63
CA ASN A 184 -14.81 17.08 -7.87
C ASN A 184 -13.70 17.34 -8.90
N PRO A 185 -13.33 16.34 -9.72
CA PRO A 185 -12.32 16.50 -10.77
C PRO A 185 -12.62 17.61 -11.78
N LYS A 186 -13.91 17.88 -12.03
CA LYS A 186 -14.35 18.94 -12.97
C LYS A 186 -13.96 20.33 -12.46
N ALA A 187 -14.10 20.58 -11.17
CA ALA A 187 -13.70 21.86 -10.57
C ALA A 187 -12.19 22.14 -10.74
N VAL A 188 -11.34 21.12 -10.73
CA VAL A 188 -9.90 21.27 -10.99
C VAL A 188 -9.65 21.63 -12.46
N LEU A 189 -10.37 21.01 -13.39
CA LEU A 189 -10.28 21.34 -14.83
C LEU A 189 -10.71 22.78 -15.13
N GLU A 190 -11.78 23.24 -14.48
CA GLU A 190 -12.35 24.59 -14.67
C GLU A 190 -11.53 25.69 -13.97
N SER A 191 -10.72 25.34 -12.98
CA SER A 191 -9.88 26.30 -12.24
C SER A 191 -8.63 26.79 -13.00
N GLY A 192 -8.36 26.26 -14.19
CA GLY A 192 -7.18 26.59 -14.99
C GLY A 192 -5.87 25.94 -14.50
N LEU A 193 -5.95 25.05 -13.50
CA LEU A 193 -4.80 24.30 -13.02
C LEU A 193 -4.39 23.22 -14.02
N ASN A 194 -3.10 22.94 -14.07
CA ASN A 194 -2.58 21.87 -14.93
C ASN A 194 -2.95 20.49 -14.35
N TYR A 195 -4.10 19.97 -14.79
CA TYR A 195 -4.66 18.68 -14.35
C TYR A 195 -3.67 17.53 -14.51
N THR A 196 -2.96 17.49 -15.65
CA THR A 196 -1.96 16.44 -15.93
C THR A 196 -0.78 16.51 -14.95
N ALA A 197 -0.23 17.69 -14.72
CA ALA A 197 0.88 17.85 -13.79
C ALA A 197 0.48 17.44 -12.36
N ILE A 198 -0.73 17.76 -11.93
CA ILE A 198 -1.23 17.37 -10.60
C ILE A 198 -1.30 15.84 -10.50
N HIS A 199 -1.89 15.14 -11.46
CA HIS A 199 -1.96 13.68 -11.46
C HIS A 199 -0.58 13.02 -11.49
N VAL A 200 0.36 13.55 -12.29
CA VAL A 200 1.74 13.05 -12.37
C VAL A 200 2.43 13.19 -11.01
N ILE A 201 2.36 14.37 -10.37
CA ILE A 201 2.99 14.60 -9.07
C ILE A 201 2.40 13.69 -7.99
N ILE A 202 1.07 13.53 -7.96
CA ILE A 202 0.38 12.66 -7.00
C ILE A 202 0.82 11.20 -7.20
N SER A 203 0.85 10.73 -8.44
CA SER A 203 1.25 9.36 -8.76
C SER A 203 2.73 9.11 -8.47
N MET A 204 3.60 10.06 -8.73
CA MET A 204 5.02 9.97 -8.34
C MET A 204 5.17 9.93 -6.81
N ALA A 205 4.46 10.79 -6.08
CA ALA A 205 4.48 10.80 -4.62
C ALA A 205 4.01 9.46 -4.02
N SER A 206 2.95 8.87 -4.54
CA SER A 206 2.49 7.54 -4.09
C SER A 206 3.50 6.44 -4.44
N SER A 207 4.11 6.51 -5.63
CA SER A 207 5.09 5.51 -6.08
C SER A 207 6.39 5.53 -5.26
N VAL A 208 6.78 6.66 -4.66
CA VAL A 208 7.88 6.69 -3.68
C VAL A 208 7.60 5.74 -2.51
N PHE A 209 6.37 5.76 -1.98
CA PHE A 209 5.99 4.85 -0.88
C PHE A 209 5.98 3.40 -1.33
N TYR A 210 5.51 3.11 -2.54
CA TYR A 210 5.57 1.76 -3.12
C TYR A 210 7.03 1.31 -3.31
N GLY A 211 7.93 2.20 -3.72
CA GLY A 211 9.35 1.93 -3.83
C GLY A 211 9.99 1.55 -2.50
N ILE A 212 9.68 2.29 -1.43
CA ILE A 212 10.14 1.94 -0.07
C ILE A 212 9.61 0.56 0.35
N ALA A 213 8.31 0.31 0.13
CA ALA A 213 7.70 -0.99 0.43
C ALA A 213 8.35 -2.14 -0.34
N ALA A 214 8.66 -1.93 -1.63
CA ALA A 214 9.34 -2.90 -2.47
C ALA A 214 10.75 -3.22 -1.97
N MET A 215 11.50 -2.21 -1.51
CA MET A 215 12.83 -2.41 -0.90
C MET A 215 12.73 -3.23 0.38
N ILE A 216 11.75 -2.96 1.23
CA ILE A 216 11.50 -3.74 2.45
C ILE A 216 11.15 -5.19 2.08
N LEU A 217 10.22 -5.37 1.15
CA LEU A 217 9.79 -6.69 0.71
C LEU A 217 10.93 -7.50 0.09
N LEU A 218 11.78 -6.85 -0.71
CA LEU A 218 12.98 -7.46 -1.29
C LEU A 218 13.89 -8.10 -0.22
N PHE A 219 14.09 -7.42 0.92
CA PHE A 219 14.90 -7.95 2.02
C PHE A 219 14.17 -9.00 2.85
N ILE A 220 12.86 -8.89 3.03
CA ILE A 220 12.06 -9.91 3.74
C ILE A 220 12.08 -11.23 2.99
N THR A 221 11.85 -11.19 1.67
CA THR A 221 11.79 -12.40 0.84
C THR A 221 13.18 -12.90 0.42
N SER A 222 14.22 -12.05 0.49
CA SER A 222 15.54 -12.29 -0.08
C SER A 222 15.48 -12.77 -1.53
N SER A 223 14.47 -12.33 -2.26
CA SER A 223 14.17 -12.76 -3.62
C SER A 223 13.35 -11.73 -4.40
N GLY A 224 13.45 -11.80 -5.72
CA GLY A 224 12.56 -11.10 -6.65
C GLY A 224 11.69 -12.10 -7.41
N SER A 225 10.39 -11.82 -7.49
CA SER A 225 9.43 -12.60 -8.26
C SER A 225 8.34 -11.70 -8.82
N SER A 226 7.81 -12.04 -10.00
CA SER A 226 6.66 -11.38 -10.62
C SER A 226 5.39 -11.42 -9.74
N LEU A 227 5.37 -12.27 -8.71
CA LEU A 227 4.23 -12.47 -7.80
C LEU A 227 4.42 -11.83 -6.41
N ASN A 228 5.62 -11.36 -6.04
CA ASN A 228 5.91 -10.89 -4.68
C ASN A 228 4.95 -9.80 -4.19
N GLY A 229 4.62 -8.82 -5.01
CA GLY A 229 3.69 -7.75 -4.68
C GLY A 229 2.23 -8.15 -4.81
N SER A 230 1.92 -9.14 -5.65
CA SER A 230 0.53 -9.55 -5.94
C SER A 230 -0.21 -10.05 -4.70
N HIS A 231 0.50 -10.67 -3.75
CA HIS A 231 -0.06 -11.10 -2.47
C HIS A 231 -0.54 -9.95 -1.59
N TYR A 232 -0.08 -8.73 -1.83
CA TYR A 232 -0.44 -7.54 -1.05
C TYR A 232 -1.58 -6.73 -1.66
N LEU A 233 -2.07 -7.08 -2.87
CA LEU A 233 -3.09 -6.31 -3.57
C LEU A 233 -4.36 -6.15 -2.73
N TYR A 234 -4.97 -7.26 -2.36
CA TYR A 234 -6.22 -7.26 -1.59
C TYR A 234 -6.03 -6.84 -0.12
N PRO A 235 -5.00 -7.33 0.61
CA PRO A 235 -4.76 -6.90 1.98
C PRO A 235 -4.59 -5.38 2.13
N VAL A 236 -3.87 -4.73 1.22
CA VAL A 236 -3.63 -3.28 1.26
C VAL A 236 -4.91 -2.49 0.93
N ILE A 237 -5.70 -2.95 -0.03
CA ILE A 237 -7.01 -2.35 -0.33
C ILE A 237 -7.95 -2.52 0.88
N ALA A 238 -8.02 -3.72 1.48
CA ALA A 238 -8.81 -3.98 2.67
C ALA A 238 -8.35 -3.09 3.84
N ALA A 239 -7.03 -2.93 4.05
CA ALA A 239 -6.47 -2.03 5.06
C ALA A 239 -6.89 -0.57 4.84
N ALA A 240 -6.82 -0.07 3.61
CA ALA A 240 -7.26 1.27 3.27
C ALA A 240 -8.77 1.45 3.57
N CYS A 241 -9.60 0.50 3.15
CA CYS A 241 -11.05 0.52 3.40
C CYS A 241 -11.39 0.45 4.89
N MET A 242 -10.75 -0.45 5.65
CA MET A 242 -10.90 -0.57 7.11
C MET A 242 -10.44 0.70 7.83
N GLY A 243 -9.44 1.39 7.29
CA GLY A 243 -9.00 2.71 7.75
C GLY A 243 -9.94 3.87 7.43
N GLY A 244 -11.07 3.60 6.73
CA GLY A 244 -12.02 4.62 6.31
C GLY A 244 -11.48 5.52 5.19
N ILE A 245 -10.57 5.02 4.37
CA ILE A 245 -10.07 5.69 3.18
C ILE A 245 -11.00 5.33 2.01
N SER A 246 -11.51 6.34 1.30
CA SER A 246 -12.45 6.16 0.20
C SER A 246 -12.04 6.96 -1.02
N PHE A 247 -11.93 6.29 -2.15
CA PHE A 247 -11.67 6.93 -3.44
C PHE A 247 -12.93 7.57 -4.05
N LEU A 248 -14.13 7.17 -3.58
CA LEU A 248 -15.39 7.73 -4.08
C LEU A 248 -15.64 9.17 -3.62
N ASN A 249 -15.12 9.54 -2.45
CA ASN A 249 -15.40 10.81 -1.79
C ASN A 249 -14.14 11.62 -1.48
N GLY A 250 -12.97 11.23 -2.00
CA GLY A 250 -11.71 11.91 -1.71
C GLY A 250 -11.35 11.93 -0.20
N GLN A 251 -11.93 11.04 0.60
CA GLN A 251 -11.78 11.04 2.05
C GLN A 251 -10.71 10.05 2.50
N GLY A 252 -9.90 10.48 3.44
CA GLY A 252 -8.89 9.64 4.06
C GLY A 252 -8.10 10.39 5.13
N ARG A 253 -7.55 9.63 6.08
CA ARG A 253 -6.71 10.14 7.17
C ARG A 253 -5.51 9.23 7.35
N VAL A 254 -4.34 9.82 7.64
CA VAL A 254 -3.12 9.05 7.88
C VAL A 254 -3.27 8.09 9.08
N SER A 255 -3.97 8.52 10.13
CA SER A 255 -4.32 7.63 11.26
C SER A 255 -5.19 6.45 10.85
N GLY A 256 -6.08 6.66 9.87
CA GLY A 256 -6.87 5.56 9.31
C GLY A 256 -6.00 4.52 8.61
N ALA A 257 -5.01 4.95 7.84
CA ALA A 257 -4.05 4.03 7.21
C ALA A 257 -3.34 3.15 8.26
N TRP A 258 -2.88 3.72 9.37
CA TRP A 258 -2.27 2.95 10.47
C TRP A 258 -3.23 1.95 11.09
N ILE A 259 -4.44 2.40 11.46
CA ILE A 259 -5.45 1.56 12.10
C ILE A 259 -5.84 0.40 11.18
N GLY A 260 -6.15 0.69 9.91
CA GLY A 260 -6.52 -0.34 8.94
C GLY A 260 -5.40 -1.33 8.66
N THR A 261 -4.17 -0.83 8.44
CA THR A 261 -3.03 -1.70 8.20
C THR A 261 -2.74 -2.60 9.40
N LEU A 262 -2.72 -2.04 10.62
CA LEU A 262 -2.52 -2.83 11.83
C LEU A 262 -3.60 -3.90 11.97
N THR A 263 -4.86 -3.56 11.71
CA THR A 263 -5.98 -4.51 11.81
C THR A 263 -5.81 -5.67 10.83
N ILE A 264 -5.48 -5.40 9.57
CA ILE A 264 -5.28 -6.47 8.57
C ILE A 264 -4.06 -7.32 8.90
N VAL A 265 -2.94 -6.72 9.31
CA VAL A 265 -1.73 -7.47 9.71
C VAL A 265 -2.01 -8.39 10.90
N LEU A 266 -2.72 -7.91 11.92
CA LEU A 266 -3.10 -8.74 13.07
C LEU A 266 -4.08 -9.85 12.67
N PHE A 267 -5.02 -9.55 11.78
CA PHE A 267 -5.96 -10.52 11.24
C PHE A 267 -5.26 -11.63 10.45
N THR A 268 -4.37 -11.29 9.52
CA THR A 268 -3.52 -12.24 8.80
C THR A 268 -2.71 -13.10 9.77
N GLN A 269 -2.11 -12.49 10.78
CA GLN A 269 -1.32 -13.23 11.77
C GLN A 269 -2.16 -14.23 12.56
N ILE A 270 -3.40 -13.87 12.94
CA ILE A 270 -4.35 -14.79 13.60
C ILE A 270 -4.66 -15.99 12.69
N ILE A 271 -4.97 -15.75 11.42
CA ILE A 271 -5.28 -16.79 10.43
C ILE A 271 -4.11 -17.78 10.28
N VAL A 272 -2.90 -17.25 10.12
CA VAL A 272 -1.69 -18.08 9.99
C VAL A 272 -1.48 -18.94 11.23
N MET A 273 -1.69 -18.39 12.43
CA MET A 273 -1.52 -19.12 13.68
C MET A 273 -2.55 -20.21 13.92
N LEU A 274 -3.77 -19.97 13.48
CA LEU A 274 -4.84 -20.98 13.55
C LEU A 274 -4.67 -22.09 12.49
N GLY A 275 -3.63 -21.99 11.63
CA GLY A 275 -3.40 -22.94 10.56
C GLY A 275 -4.48 -22.94 9.48
N ILE A 276 -5.22 -21.81 9.36
CA ILE A 276 -6.27 -21.66 8.37
C ILE A 276 -5.63 -21.45 6.98
N GLN A 277 -6.16 -22.11 5.99
CA GLN A 277 -5.66 -22.05 4.62
C GLN A 277 -5.74 -20.61 4.06
N SER A 278 -4.72 -20.14 3.35
CA SER A 278 -4.62 -18.78 2.79
C SER A 278 -5.79 -18.39 1.87
N SER A 279 -6.47 -19.38 1.27
CA SER A 279 -7.67 -19.11 0.45
C SER A 279 -8.81 -18.49 1.27
N PHE A 280 -8.97 -18.87 2.54
CA PHE A 280 -9.96 -18.26 3.44
C PHE A 280 -9.60 -16.82 3.78
N GLU A 281 -8.31 -16.50 3.94
CA GLU A 281 -7.84 -15.14 4.15
C GLU A 281 -8.30 -14.23 3.01
N THR A 282 -8.03 -14.61 1.77
CA THR A 282 -8.43 -13.84 0.58
C THR A 282 -9.95 -13.67 0.46
N ILE A 283 -10.74 -14.70 0.80
CA ILE A 283 -12.21 -14.60 0.83
C ILE A 283 -12.66 -13.56 1.85
N LEU A 284 -12.10 -13.58 3.05
CA LEU A 284 -12.46 -12.64 4.12
C LEU A 284 -12.03 -11.20 3.79
N GLU A 285 -10.87 -11.01 3.16
CA GLU A 285 -10.43 -9.70 2.65
C GLU A 285 -11.41 -9.14 1.62
N GLY A 286 -11.87 -9.97 0.68
CA GLY A 286 -12.90 -9.60 -0.28
C GLY A 286 -14.21 -9.18 0.38
N LEU A 287 -14.66 -9.91 1.40
CA LEU A 287 -15.84 -9.55 2.19
C LEU A 287 -15.65 -8.23 2.94
N ILE A 288 -14.46 -8.00 3.53
CA ILE A 288 -14.11 -6.73 4.19
C ILE A 288 -14.22 -5.57 3.22
N ILE A 289 -13.68 -5.71 2.00
CA ILE A 289 -13.73 -4.66 0.96
C ILE A 289 -15.18 -4.35 0.60
N ILE A 290 -16.02 -5.36 0.37
CA ILE A 290 -17.44 -5.19 0.05
C ILE A 290 -18.19 -4.47 1.18
N ILE A 291 -18.07 -4.96 2.41
CA ILE A 291 -18.77 -4.39 3.57
C ILE A 291 -18.32 -2.94 3.81
N SER A 292 -17.00 -2.68 3.77
CA SER A 292 -16.45 -1.34 3.96
C SER A 292 -16.92 -0.37 2.88
N SER A 293 -16.99 -0.81 1.63
CA SER A 293 -17.48 -0.01 0.50
C SER A 293 -18.95 0.31 0.63
N LEU A 294 -19.81 -0.65 1.02
CA LEU A 294 -21.22 -0.44 1.27
C LEU A 294 -21.47 0.56 2.41
N LEU A 295 -20.67 0.47 3.49
CA LEU A 295 -20.72 1.41 4.60
C LEU A 295 -20.30 2.82 4.16
N ALA A 296 -19.28 2.96 3.32
CA ALA A 296 -18.85 4.24 2.77
C ALA A 296 -19.93 4.88 1.88
N MET A 297 -20.59 4.12 1.02
CA MET A 297 -21.68 4.62 0.16
C MET A 297 -22.89 5.13 0.97
N ARG A 298 -23.34 4.38 1.99
CA ARG A 298 -24.45 4.82 2.86
C ARG A 298 -24.15 6.12 3.60
N THR A 299 -22.88 6.42 3.77
CA THR A 299 -22.43 7.63 4.48
C THR A 299 -22.29 8.84 3.55
N ALA A 300 -22.20 8.64 2.26
CA ALA A 300 -22.19 9.71 1.27
C ALA A 300 -23.62 10.22 0.98
N ASN A 301 -24.64 9.36 1.13
CA ASN A 301 -26.04 9.67 0.83
C ASN A 301 -26.82 10.26 2.02
N ASN A 302 -26.21 10.37 3.20
CA ASN A 302 -26.70 11.01 4.41
C ASN A 302 -25.89 12.25 4.81
#